data_5f4e190e8d4a0b6ccd7b19c4342b3de0
#
_entry.id   5f4e190e8d4a0b6ccd7b19c4342b3de0
#
_cell.length_a   1.000
_cell.length_b   1.000
_cell.length_c   1.000
_cell.angle_alpha   90.00
_cell.angle_beta   90.00
_cell.angle_gamma   90.00
#
_symmetry.space_group_name_H-M   'P 1'
#
loop_
_entity.id
_entity.type
_entity.pdbx_description
1 polymer ?
#
loop_
_entity_poly.entity_id
_entity_poly.type
_entity_poly.pdbx_seq_one_letter_code
_entity_poly.pdbx_strand_id
1 'polypeptide(L)'
;MDRRRFLRLLGSGTALASLPGDRKNGAFAGSGCPEAGSPLKNWAWMRGGIKSMDEWRRKLAEMRAAGIHAILIGGSADFYRTAVPVVRQEGLEIHAWIFTMMRGEHVKTHPDWYAVSRNGISTADKPPYVDYYRFLCPARDEVRRYLLEHVRELAGIEGLASVHLDYIRYPDVILPVALWPKYRLVQDKEYPEFDFCYCRICRDRFKRQEGLDPLDLPDPPAHAAWLQYRYDTITEVVTMLADEVHSGKKQVTAAVFPTPAIARALVRQDWVTWKLDAVFPMVYHSFYKEDIPWIERATREGVDALRGRIPLYAGLYVPDLPPADLGRAVRGALAGGARGVCFFQGNTLTPAHWLEFSGAVKQAPPAGRM
;
A
#
# COMPACT_ATOMS: atom_id res chain seq x y z
N MET A 1 -10.94 -22.02 -10.48
CA MET A 1 -9.65 -21.86 -11.20
C MET A 1 -8.55 -22.41 -10.33
N ASP A 2 -7.66 -23.20 -10.90
CA ASP A 2 -6.54 -23.83 -10.18
C ASP A 2 -5.47 -22.76 -9.86
N ARG A 3 -4.81 -22.91 -8.69
CA ARG A 3 -3.66 -22.13 -8.23
C ARG A 3 -2.56 -21.99 -9.31
N ARG A 4 -2.32 -23.06 -10.08
CA ARG A 4 -1.33 -23.06 -11.17
C ARG A 4 -1.69 -22.10 -12.30
N ARG A 5 -2.97 -21.88 -12.57
CA ARG A 5 -3.43 -20.95 -13.63
C ARG A 5 -3.35 -19.49 -13.17
N PHE A 6 -3.62 -19.23 -11.87
CA PHE A 6 -3.41 -17.93 -11.27
C PHE A 6 -1.92 -17.54 -11.23
N LEU A 7 -1.05 -18.46 -10.83
CA LEU A 7 0.40 -18.23 -10.84
C LEU A 7 0.98 -18.04 -12.25
N ARG A 8 0.40 -18.67 -13.28
CA ARG A 8 0.78 -18.41 -14.69
C ARG A 8 0.42 -17.01 -15.15
N LEU A 9 -0.70 -16.43 -14.69
CA LEU A 9 -1.04 -15.02 -14.94
C LEU A 9 -0.01 -14.06 -14.31
N LEU A 10 0.57 -14.43 -13.18
CA LEU A 10 1.63 -13.66 -12.51
C LEU A 10 3.00 -13.85 -13.17
N GLY A 11 3.23 -15.01 -13.82
CA GLY A 11 4.52 -15.41 -14.38
C GLY A 11 4.73 -15.12 -15.88
N SER A 12 3.75 -14.55 -16.58
CA SER A 12 3.88 -14.19 -18.01
C SER A 12 4.59 -12.85 -18.24
N GLY A 13 5.19 -12.25 -17.21
CA GLY A 13 6.15 -11.15 -17.33
C GLY A 13 7.47 -11.66 -17.89
N THR A 14 7.70 -11.42 -19.17
CA THR A 14 8.93 -11.68 -19.94
C THR A 14 10.18 -11.27 -19.15
N ALA A 15 11.21 -12.12 -19.23
CA ALA A 15 12.56 -11.83 -18.77
C ALA A 15 12.98 -10.44 -19.26
N LEU A 16 13.35 -9.57 -18.34
CA LEU A 16 13.91 -8.25 -18.61
C LEU A 16 15.22 -8.41 -19.39
N ALA A 17 15.19 -8.14 -20.68
CA ALA A 17 16.39 -7.81 -21.43
C ALA A 17 16.88 -6.44 -20.92
N SER A 18 18.05 -6.44 -20.29
CA SER A 18 18.77 -5.25 -19.85
C SER A 18 19.14 -4.38 -21.06
N LEU A 19 18.46 -3.23 -21.20
CA LEU A 19 18.93 -2.16 -22.04
C LEU A 19 19.87 -1.26 -21.20
N PRO A 20 21.07 -0.92 -21.71
CA PRO A 20 21.98 0.00 -21.04
C PRO A 20 21.49 1.43 -21.25
N GLY A 21 20.91 2.02 -20.22
CA GLY A 21 20.57 3.44 -20.16
C GLY A 21 21.34 4.09 -19.03
N ASP A 22 22.37 4.83 -19.39
CA ASP A 22 23.16 5.70 -18.50
C ASP A 22 22.24 6.77 -17.87
N ARG A 23 21.74 6.54 -16.65
CA ARG A 23 21.14 7.57 -15.81
C ARG A 23 22.14 7.97 -14.76
N LYS A 24 22.67 9.20 -14.88
CA LYS A 24 23.53 9.85 -13.88
C LYS A 24 22.85 9.79 -12.51
N ASN A 25 23.46 9.05 -11.60
CA ASN A 25 23.07 8.97 -10.20
C ASN A 25 23.32 10.33 -9.52
N GLY A 26 22.28 11.11 -9.33
CA GLY A 26 22.27 12.16 -8.32
C GLY A 26 22.28 11.51 -6.95
N ALA A 27 23.36 11.68 -6.19
CA ALA A 27 23.47 11.21 -4.82
C ALA A 27 22.44 11.95 -3.96
N PHE A 28 21.40 11.25 -3.54
CA PHE A 28 20.46 11.73 -2.52
C PHE A 28 21.03 11.40 -1.14
N ALA A 29 21.25 12.44 -0.32
CA ALA A 29 21.38 12.31 1.12
C ALA A 29 19.98 11.99 1.69
N GLY A 30 19.54 10.74 1.55
CA GLY A 30 18.37 10.19 2.23
C GLY A 30 18.78 9.66 3.59
N SER A 31 17.89 9.75 4.56
CA SER A 31 17.98 9.12 5.87
C SER A 31 18.54 7.70 5.72
N GLY A 32 19.75 7.46 6.29
CA GLY A 32 20.50 6.23 6.06
C GLY A 32 19.69 4.99 6.37
N CYS A 33 19.99 3.90 5.66
CA CYS A 33 19.49 2.56 5.98
C CYS A 33 19.57 2.36 7.50
N PRO A 34 18.49 1.87 8.17
CA PRO A 34 18.58 1.54 9.58
C PRO A 34 19.73 0.57 9.77
N GLU A 35 20.67 0.91 10.66
CA GLU A 35 21.82 0.07 10.95
C GLU A 35 21.40 -1.37 11.28
N ALA A 36 22.21 -2.33 10.85
CA ALA A 36 22.06 -3.73 11.26
C ALA A 36 22.04 -3.77 12.79
N GLY A 37 20.88 -4.15 13.39
CA GLY A 37 20.68 -4.12 14.84
C GLY A 37 19.66 -3.09 15.37
N SER A 38 19.07 -2.23 14.52
CA SER A 38 17.98 -1.36 14.95
C SER A 38 16.79 -2.19 15.49
N PRO A 39 16.16 -1.75 16.60
CA PRO A 39 15.07 -2.50 17.22
C PRO A 39 13.89 -2.69 16.26
N LEU A 40 13.16 -3.79 16.44
CA LEU A 40 11.91 -4.03 15.71
C LEU A 40 10.90 -2.94 16.02
N LYS A 41 10.15 -2.48 15.00
CA LYS A 41 9.08 -1.51 15.16
C LYS A 41 7.78 -2.11 14.66
N ASN A 42 6.79 -2.26 15.55
CA ASN A 42 5.52 -2.87 15.24
C ASN A 42 4.39 -1.82 15.23
N TRP A 43 3.41 -2.05 14.37
CA TRP A 43 2.41 -1.08 13.98
C TRP A 43 1.01 -1.66 14.02
N ALA A 44 0.01 -0.78 14.04
CA ALA A 44 -1.37 -1.18 13.87
C ALA A 44 -2.15 -0.19 13.00
N TRP A 45 -2.81 -0.67 11.95
CA TRP A 45 -3.87 0.07 11.29
C TRP A 45 -5.12 0.04 12.17
N MET A 46 -5.61 1.20 12.52
CA MET A 46 -6.80 1.36 13.33
C MET A 46 -7.95 1.95 12.51
N ARG A 47 -9.10 1.31 12.56
CA ARG A 47 -10.31 1.96 12.07
C ARG A 47 -10.80 2.97 13.09
N GLY A 48 -11.38 4.08 12.62
CA GLY A 48 -12.03 5.08 13.45
C GLY A 48 -13.16 4.49 14.30
N GLY A 49 -13.71 5.27 15.20
CA GLY A 49 -14.77 4.84 16.13
C GLY A 49 -14.31 4.94 17.59
N ILE A 50 -13.61 6.03 17.90
CA ILE A 50 -13.27 6.38 19.28
C ILE A 50 -14.59 6.75 19.98
N LYS A 51 -15.07 5.85 20.86
CA LYS A 51 -16.31 6.07 21.62
C LYS A 51 -16.11 7.04 22.78
N SER A 52 -14.95 6.98 23.44
CA SER A 52 -14.54 7.92 24.47
C SER A 52 -13.02 8.02 24.53
N MET A 53 -12.50 9.16 25.05
CA MET A 53 -11.06 9.36 25.20
C MET A 53 -10.45 8.37 26.18
N ASP A 54 -11.13 8.02 27.27
CA ASP A 54 -10.63 7.08 28.28
C ASP A 54 -10.54 5.65 27.73
N GLU A 55 -11.53 5.22 26.96
CA GLU A 55 -11.49 3.92 26.27
C GLU A 55 -10.31 3.87 25.29
N TRP A 56 -10.10 4.97 24.55
CA TRP A 56 -9.00 5.05 23.59
C TRP A 56 -7.63 5.01 24.28
N ARG A 57 -7.44 5.79 25.37
CA ARG A 57 -6.19 5.76 26.17
C ARG A 57 -5.89 4.36 26.68
N ARG A 58 -6.89 3.66 27.26
CA ARG A 58 -6.71 2.28 27.71
C ARG A 58 -6.27 1.36 26.58
N LYS A 59 -6.89 1.48 25.39
CA LYS A 59 -6.53 0.67 24.22
C LYS A 59 -5.11 0.97 23.73
N LEU A 60 -4.71 2.23 23.67
CA LEU A 60 -3.35 2.64 23.31
C LEU A 60 -2.32 2.10 24.31
N ALA A 61 -2.58 2.21 25.61
CA ALA A 61 -1.72 1.67 26.67
C ALA A 61 -1.58 0.14 26.54
N GLU A 62 -2.68 -0.59 26.31
CA GLU A 62 -2.66 -2.03 26.03
C GLU A 62 -1.76 -2.37 24.83
N MET A 63 -1.94 -1.68 23.71
CA MET A 63 -1.14 -1.84 22.50
C MET A 63 0.34 -1.55 22.75
N ARG A 64 0.66 -0.47 23.47
CA ARG A 64 2.03 -0.10 23.83
C ARG A 64 2.68 -1.17 24.70
N ALA A 65 1.97 -1.65 25.73
CA ALA A 65 2.44 -2.71 26.62
C ALA A 65 2.71 -4.03 25.87
N ALA A 66 1.91 -4.32 24.84
CA ALA A 66 2.08 -5.49 23.98
C ALA A 66 3.27 -5.36 23.00
N GLY A 67 3.86 -4.17 22.82
CA GLY A 67 5.00 -3.96 21.93
C GLY A 67 4.66 -3.31 20.59
N ILE A 68 3.51 -2.65 20.48
CA ILE A 68 3.19 -1.74 19.38
C ILE A 68 3.89 -0.40 19.65
N HIS A 69 4.43 0.20 18.61
CA HIS A 69 5.19 1.45 18.66
C HIS A 69 4.47 2.60 17.94
N ALA A 70 3.62 2.28 16.98
CA ALA A 70 2.95 3.26 16.15
C ALA A 70 1.56 2.81 15.70
N ILE A 71 0.66 3.78 15.53
CA ILE A 71 -0.66 3.56 14.94
C ILE A 71 -0.82 4.33 13.63
N LEU A 72 -1.51 3.71 12.71
CA LEU A 72 -1.93 4.26 11.43
C LEU A 72 -3.45 4.42 11.48
N ILE A 73 -3.96 5.64 11.47
CA ILE A 73 -5.39 5.92 11.65
C ILE A 73 -5.86 7.00 10.68
N GLY A 74 -7.04 6.83 10.09
CA GLY A 74 -7.67 7.81 9.22
C GLY A 74 -8.39 8.91 10.02
N GLY A 75 -8.34 10.15 9.54
CA GLY A 75 -9.03 11.28 10.16
C GLY A 75 -8.86 12.59 9.40
N SER A 76 -9.55 13.62 9.84
CA SER A 76 -9.35 15.01 9.38
C SER A 76 -8.12 15.64 10.05
N ALA A 77 -7.66 16.77 9.54
CA ALA A 77 -6.61 17.55 10.18
C ALA A 77 -6.96 17.95 11.63
N ASP A 78 -8.20 18.31 11.90
CA ASP A 78 -8.68 18.64 13.25
C ASP A 78 -8.66 17.42 14.18
N PHE A 79 -9.04 16.25 13.66
CA PHE A 79 -8.89 15.01 14.40
C PHE A 79 -7.43 14.78 14.82
N TYR A 80 -6.45 14.93 13.90
CA TYR A 80 -5.05 14.72 14.24
C TYR A 80 -4.51 15.76 15.23
N ARG A 81 -4.93 17.03 15.14
CA ARG A 81 -4.55 18.07 16.13
C ARG A 81 -4.97 17.67 17.54
N THR A 82 -6.11 17.00 17.68
CA THR A 82 -6.61 16.48 18.97
C THR A 82 -5.97 15.14 19.36
N ALA A 83 -5.77 14.25 18.39
CA ALA A 83 -5.30 12.87 18.62
C ALA A 83 -3.80 12.79 18.94
N VAL A 84 -2.99 13.60 18.28
CA VAL A 84 -1.52 13.57 18.41
C VAL A 84 -1.05 13.70 19.86
N PRO A 85 -1.49 14.70 20.65
CA PRO A 85 -1.06 14.80 22.06
C PRO A 85 -1.41 13.56 22.89
N VAL A 86 -2.61 13.00 22.67
CA VAL A 86 -3.09 11.83 23.41
C VAL A 86 -2.25 10.59 23.08
N VAL A 87 -2.02 10.30 21.80
CA VAL A 87 -1.26 9.12 21.38
C VAL A 87 0.20 9.20 21.85
N ARG A 88 0.79 10.39 21.75
CA ARG A 88 2.16 10.61 22.22
C ARG A 88 2.31 10.50 23.74
N GLN A 89 1.31 10.92 24.53
CA GLN A 89 1.29 10.71 25.98
C GLN A 89 1.32 9.23 26.34
N GLU A 90 0.67 8.38 25.53
CA GLU A 90 0.71 6.92 25.72
C GLU A 90 1.99 6.26 25.15
N GLY A 91 2.96 7.06 24.69
CA GLY A 91 4.25 6.58 24.19
C GLY A 91 4.21 5.93 22.82
N LEU A 92 3.21 6.26 21.99
CA LEU A 92 3.06 5.78 20.63
C LEU A 92 3.26 6.90 19.60
N GLU A 93 3.70 6.53 18.41
CA GLU A 93 3.64 7.41 17.25
C GLU A 93 2.26 7.34 16.58
N ILE A 94 1.83 8.46 16.00
CA ILE A 94 0.60 8.53 15.18
C ILE A 94 0.95 8.94 13.78
N HIS A 95 0.39 8.20 12.80
CA HIS A 95 0.61 8.38 11.37
C HIS A 95 -0.74 8.60 10.67
N ALA A 96 -0.82 9.61 9.80
CA ALA A 96 -2.04 9.89 9.05
C ALA A 96 -2.22 8.86 7.94
N TRP A 97 -3.17 7.95 8.11
CA TRP A 97 -3.55 6.97 7.10
C TRP A 97 -4.58 7.55 6.16
N ILE A 98 -4.20 7.74 4.90
CA ILE A 98 -5.07 8.36 3.90
C ILE A 98 -5.32 7.43 2.71
N PHE A 99 -6.54 7.44 2.20
CA PHE A 99 -6.87 6.84 0.92
C PHE A 99 -6.50 7.83 -0.18
N THR A 100 -5.54 7.46 -1.04
CA THR A 100 -4.96 8.38 -2.01
C THR A 100 -5.81 8.48 -3.27
N MET A 101 -5.88 7.43 -4.08
CA MET A 101 -6.65 7.43 -5.33
C MET A 101 -8.12 7.06 -5.13
N MET A 102 -8.48 6.31 -4.10
CA MET A 102 -9.87 5.91 -3.85
C MET A 102 -10.60 6.99 -3.05
N ARG A 103 -11.34 7.85 -3.74
CA ARG A 103 -12.02 9.04 -3.20
C ARG A 103 -13.42 9.17 -3.78
N GLY A 104 -14.46 8.96 -2.98
CA GLY A 104 -15.86 9.08 -3.44
C GLY A 104 -16.47 10.47 -3.24
N GLU A 105 -15.84 11.33 -2.44
CA GLU A 105 -16.39 12.62 -2.04
C GLU A 105 -16.53 13.64 -3.19
N HIS A 106 -15.77 13.50 -4.27
CA HIS A 106 -15.74 14.42 -5.40
C HIS A 106 -16.64 14.02 -6.57
N VAL A 107 -17.36 12.89 -6.49
CA VAL A 107 -18.18 12.38 -7.61
C VAL A 107 -19.19 13.38 -8.12
N LYS A 108 -19.83 14.14 -7.23
CA LYS A 108 -20.87 15.12 -7.61
C LYS A 108 -20.31 16.45 -8.14
N THR A 109 -19.14 16.85 -7.65
CA THR A 109 -18.53 18.15 -7.97
C THR A 109 -17.53 18.07 -9.11
N HIS A 110 -16.83 16.94 -9.22
CA HIS A 110 -15.75 16.71 -10.20
C HIS A 110 -15.82 15.30 -10.81
N PRO A 111 -16.92 14.93 -11.49
CA PRO A 111 -17.06 13.59 -12.07
C PRO A 111 -15.98 13.29 -13.12
N ASP A 112 -15.41 14.32 -13.74
CA ASP A 112 -14.34 14.22 -14.72
C ASP A 112 -12.97 13.85 -14.12
N TRP A 113 -12.81 13.92 -12.80
CA TRP A 113 -11.55 13.52 -12.11
C TRP A 113 -11.35 12.01 -12.05
N TYR A 114 -12.39 11.23 -12.32
CA TYR A 114 -12.39 9.79 -12.08
C TYR A 114 -11.80 8.99 -13.23
N ALA A 115 -11.20 7.85 -12.86
CA ALA A 115 -10.59 6.94 -13.80
C ALA A 115 -11.65 6.27 -14.70
N VAL A 116 -11.30 6.11 -15.98
CA VAL A 116 -12.17 5.52 -17.01
C VAL A 116 -11.60 4.17 -17.42
N SER A 117 -12.43 3.15 -17.46
CA SER A 117 -12.05 1.80 -17.90
C SER A 117 -11.80 1.75 -19.41
N ARG A 118 -11.20 0.66 -19.89
CA ARG A 118 -10.94 0.45 -21.32
C ARG A 118 -12.20 0.43 -22.19
N ASN A 119 -13.34 0.05 -21.63
CA ASN A 119 -14.65 0.11 -22.30
C ASN A 119 -15.39 1.45 -22.12
N GLY A 120 -14.71 2.51 -21.63
CA GLY A 120 -15.22 3.87 -21.59
C GLY A 120 -16.08 4.22 -20.37
N ILE A 121 -16.18 3.37 -19.36
CA ILE A 121 -17.00 3.62 -18.16
C ILE A 121 -16.17 4.25 -17.06
N SER A 122 -16.64 5.40 -16.55
CA SER A 122 -16.02 6.08 -15.42
C SER A 122 -16.31 5.41 -14.08
N THR A 123 -15.34 5.39 -13.18
CA THR A 123 -15.58 4.96 -11.80
C THR A 123 -16.46 5.94 -11.01
N ALA A 124 -16.71 7.15 -11.53
CA ALA A 124 -17.73 8.05 -11.00
C ALA A 124 -19.15 7.51 -11.23
N ASP A 125 -19.39 6.93 -12.41
CA ASP A 125 -20.71 6.45 -12.81
C ASP A 125 -20.95 5.03 -12.32
N LYS A 126 -20.04 4.12 -12.68
CA LYS A 126 -20.11 2.71 -12.32
C LYS A 126 -18.75 2.22 -11.82
N PRO A 127 -18.50 2.28 -10.50
CA PRO A 127 -17.25 1.76 -9.92
C PRO A 127 -17.17 0.24 -10.08
N PRO A 128 -15.95 -0.31 -10.26
CA PRO A 128 -15.77 -1.75 -10.30
C PRO A 128 -16.04 -2.36 -8.92
N TYR A 129 -16.60 -3.57 -8.90
CA TYR A 129 -16.79 -4.44 -7.72
C TYR A 129 -17.79 -3.93 -6.68
N VAL A 130 -17.64 -2.70 -6.13
CA VAL A 130 -18.47 -2.14 -5.05
C VAL A 130 -18.64 -0.63 -5.19
N ASP A 131 -19.74 -0.08 -4.67
CA ASP A 131 -20.15 1.32 -4.89
C ASP A 131 -19.16 2.37 -4.39
N TYR A 132 -18.38 2.07 -3.36
CA TYR A 132 -17.38 3.00 -2.83
C TYR A 132 -16.04 2.96 -3.56
N TYR A 133 -15.86 2.07 -4.55
CA TYR A 133 -14.58 1.82 -5.23
C TYR A 133 -14.31 2.85 -6.34
N ARG A 134 -14.40 4.13 -5.96
CA ARG A 134 -14.32 5.28 -6.85
C ARG A 134 -12.91 5.82 -6.87
N PHE A 135 -12.21 5.58 -7.97
CA PHE A 135 -10.80 5.93 -8.13
C PHE A 135 -10.62 7.16 -9.01
N LEU A 136 -9.79 8.10 -8.54
CA LEU A 136 -9.35 9.27 -9.28
C LEU A 136 -8.34 8.88 -10.37
N CYS A 137 -8.24 9.70 -11.43
CA CYS A 137 -7.23 9.54 -12.46
C CYS A 137 -5.88 10.13 -12.00
N PRO A 138 -4.80 9.35 -11.86
CA PRO A 138 -3.50 9.83 -11.36
C PRO A 138 -2.74 10.74 -12.34
N ALA A 139 -3.16 10.78 -13.61
CA ALA A 139 -2.55 11.61 -14.64
C ALA A 139 -3.12 13.05 -14.70
N ARG A 140 -4.20 13.32 -13.95
CA ARG A 140 -4.90 14.59 -13.98
C ARG A 140 -4.25 15.61 -13.04
N ASP A 141 -3.94 16.79 -13.55
CA ASP A 141 -3.24 17.84 -12.78
C ASP A 141 -4.08 18.41 -11.62
N GLU A 142 -5.41 18.49 -11.79
CA GLU A 142 -6.33 18.92 -10.73
C GLU A 142 -6.35 17.91 -9.57
N VAL A 143 -6.34 16.61 -9.87
CA VAL A 143 -6.25 15.54 -8.86
C VAL A 143 -4.90 15.62 -8.14
N ARG A 144 -3.81 15.82 -8.85
CA ARG A 144 -2.47 15.96 -8.27
C ARG A 144 -2.38 17.16 -7.33
N ARG A 145 -2.93 18.31 -7.71
CA ARG A 145 -3.00 19.51 -6.84
C ARG A 145 -3.81 19.25 -5.59
N TYR A 146 -5.00 18.68 -5.74
CA TYR A 146 -5.84 18.32 -4.60
C TYR A 146 -5.12 17.43 -3.60
N LEU A 147 -4.42 16.40 -4.08
CA LEU A 147 -3.64 15.50 -3.23
C LEU A 147 -2.46 16.20 -2.56
N LEU A 148 -1.77 17.10 -3.26
CA LEU A 148 -0.68 17.93 -2.69
C LEU A 148 -1.18 18.81 -1.56
N GLU A 149 -2.29 19.52 -1.76
CA GLU A 149 -2.91 20.37 -0.73
C GLU A 149 -3.27 19.55 0.51
N HIS A 150 -3.85 18.38 0.30
CA HIS A 150 -4.22 17.49 1.40
C HIS A 150 -3.00 16.99 2.20
N VAL A 151 -1.95 16.51 1.54
CA VAL A 151 -0.74 16.05 2.28
C VAL A 151 0.04 17.19 2.89
N ARG A 152 0.04 18.39 2.28
CA ARG A 152 0.63 19.61 2.85
C ARG A 152 -0.03 20.00 4.17
N GLU A 153 -1.36 19.99 4.22
CA GLU A 153 -2.09 20.25 5.46
C GLU A 153 -1.70 19.26 6.56
N LEU A 154 -1.63 17.96 6.25
CA LEU A 154 -1.23 16.92 7.20
C LEU A 154 0.25 17.07 7.62
N ALA A 155 1.13 17.35 6.69
CA ALA A 155 2.55 17.55 6.96
C ALA A 155 2.80 18.77 7.89
N GLY A 156 1.91 19.76 7.89
CA GLY A 156 1.95 20.91 8.80
C GLY A 156 1.54 20.60 10.24
N ILE A 157 0.98 19.43 10.55
CA ILE A 157 0.48 19.11 11.90
C ILE A 157 1.65 18.74 12.81
N GLU A 158 1.89 19.53 13.86
CA GLU A 158 2.94 19.27 14.82
C GLU A 158 2.74 17.93 15.53
N GLY A 159 3.84 17.16 15.69
CA GLY A 159 3.84 15.87 16.38
C GLY A 159 3.25 14.70 15.60
N LEU A 160 2.61 14.92 14.45
CA LEU A 160 2.26 13.84 13.51
C LEU A 160 3.56 13.27 12.93
N ALA A 161 3.72 11.95 12.93
CA ALA A 161 4.99 11.32 12.56
C ALA A 161 5.16 11.17 11.04
N SER A 162 4.10 10.76 10.34
CA SER A 162 4.13 10.59 8.88
C SER A 162 2.77 10.74 8.23
N VAL A 163 2.80 10.78 6.89
CA VAL A 163 1.63 10.50 6.04
C VAL A 163 1.80 9.10 5.45
N HIS A 164 0.80 8.25 5.64
CA HIS A 164 0.76 6.87 5.16
C HIS A 164 -0.24 6.75 4.01
N LEU A 165 0.29 6.49 2.82
CA LEU A 165 -0.48 6.42 1.57
C LEU A 165 -1.08 5.02 1.41
N ASP A 166 -2.41 4.92 1.40
CA ASP A 166 -3.12 3.72 1.01
C ASP A 166 -3.90 3.97 -0.29
N TYR A 167 -4.28 2.92 -0.99
CA TYR A 167 -4.92 3.01 -2.31
C TYR A 167 -4.15 3.89 -3.30
N ILE A 168 -2.83 4.02 -3.14
CA ILE A 168 -1.93 4.68 -4.10
C ILE A 168 -1.66 3.73 -5.28
N ARG A 169 -2.68 3.55 -6.12
CA ARG A 169 -2.74 2.56 -7.18
C ARG A 169 -3.92 2.77 -8.11
N TYR A 170 -3.98 2.02 -9.19
CA TYR A 170 -5.22 1.86 -9.97
C TYR A 170 -6.20 0.91 -9.27
N PRO A 171 -7.49 0.87 -9.70
CA PRO A 171 -8.41 -0.21 -9.32
C PRO A 171 -7.79 -1.57 -9.60
N ASP A 172 -8.23 -2.60 -8.87
CA ASP A 172 -7.77 -3.96 -9.13
C ASP A 172 -8.18 -4.38 -10.55
N VAL A 173 -7.18 -4.65 -11.37
CA VAL A 173 -7.38 -5.20 -12.73
C VAL A 173 -7.82 -6.66 -12.63
N ILE A 174 -7.23 -7.37 -11.66
CA ILE A 174 -7.62 -8.70 -11.23
C ILE A 174 -7.67 -8.69 -9.70
N LEU A 175 -8.81 -9.05 -9.12
CA LEU A 175 -8.94 -9.21 -7.66
C LEU A 175 -8.11 -10.39 -7.15
N PRO A 176 -7.63 -10.32 -5.90
CA PRO A 176 -7.11 -11.49 -5.22
C PRO A 176 -8.09 -12.66 -5.29
N VAL A 177 -7.59 -13.84 -5.63
CA VAL A 177 -8.39 -15.00 -6.06
C VAL A 177 -9.42 -15.48 -5.04
N ALA A 178 -9.18 -15.27 -3.75
CA ALA A 178 -10.13 -15.64 -2.70
C ALA A 178 -11.36 -14.71 -2.66
N LEU A 179 -11.27 -13.52 -3.24
CA LEU A 179 -12.38 -12.56 -3.27
C LEU A 179 -13.35 -12.82 -4.43
N TRP A 180 -12.98 -13.61 -5.45
CA TRP A 180 -13.80 -13.87 -6.62
C TRP A 180 -15.21 -14.41 -6.31
N PRO A 181 -15.38 -15.39 -5.41
CA PRO A 181 -16.73 -15.89 -5.07
C PRO A 181 -17.62 -14.82 -4.45
N LYS A 182 -17.05 -13.92 -3.62
CA LYS A 182 -17.79 -12.83 -3.00
C LYS A 182 -18.41 -11.88 -4.01
N TYR A 183 -17.71 -11.64 -5.12
CA TYR A 183 -18.17 -10.75 -6.21
C TYR A 183 -18.77 -11.51 -7.38
N ARG A 184 -18.93 -12.85 -7.29
CA ARG A 184 -19.43 -13.72 -8.35
C ARG A 184 -18.67 -13.55 -9.67
N LEU A 185 -17.34 -13.45 -9.56
CA LEU A 185 -16.43 -13.23 -10.69
C LEU A 185 -15.49 -14.41 -10.87
N VAL A 186 -15.03 -14.56 -12.13
CA VAL A 186 -13.86 -15.35 -12.49
C VAL A 186 -13.01 -14.46 -13.38
N GLN A 187 -11.82 -14.09 -12.91
CA GLN A 187 -10.91 -13.20 -13.63
C GLN A 187 -9.66 -13.99 -14.06
N ASP A 188 -9.79 -14.72 -15.14
CA ASP A 188 -8.71 -15.52 -15.74
C ASP A 188 -7.84 -14.74 -16.74
N LYS A 189 -8.18 -13.48 -16.98
CA LYS A 189 -7.45 -12.48 -17.77
C LYS A 189 -7.83 -11.08 -17.33
N GLU A 190 -7.20 -10.06 -17.91
CA GLU A 190 -7.57 -8.66 -17.72
C GLU A 190 -8.78 -8.32 -18.60
N TYR A 191 -9.92 -8.06 -17.98
CA TYR A 191 -11.14 -7.67 -18.67
C TYR A 191 -11.22 -6.17 -18.84
N PRO A 192 -11.80 -5.66 -19.96
CA PRO A 192 -11.83 -4.22 -20.25
C PRO A 192 -12.52 -3.36 -19.18
N GLU A 193 -13.52 -3.88 -18.50
CA GLU A 193 -14.25 -3.19 -17.44
C GLU A 193 -13.45 -2.97 -16.15
N PHE A 194 -12.34 -3.69 -15.98
CA PHE A 194 -11.45 -3.58 -14.82
C PHE A 194 -10.09 -2.99 -15.17
N ASP A 195 -9.80 -2.71 -16.44
CA ASP A 195 -8.54 -2.16 -16.91
C ASP A 195 -8.63 -0.63 -17.00
N PHE A 196 -7.86 0.08 -16.17
CA PHE A 196 -7.84 1.55 -16.00
C PHE A 196 -6.41 2.10 -16.17
N CYS A 197 -6.19 3.40 -16.50
CA CYS A 197 -7.14 4.44 -16.87
C CYS A 197 -7.01 4.76 -18.36
N TYR A 198 -8.12 4.75 -19.06
CA TYR A 198 -8.20 5.10 -20.49
C TYR A 198 -8.96 6.42 -20.73
N CYS A 199 -8.98 7.34 -19.74
CA CYS A 199 -9.54 8.66 -19.93
C CYS A 199 -8.74 9.44 -20.98
N ARG A 200 -9.33 10.47 -21.56
CA ARG A 200 -8.68 11.26 -22.62
C ARG A 200 -7.28 11.76 -22.20
N ILE A 201 -7.10 12.23 -20.95
CA ILE A 201 -5.81 12.71 -20.48
C ILE A 201 -4.73 11.61 -20.52
N CYS A 202 -5.03 10.40 -20.03
CA CYS A 202 -4.08 9.29 -20.07
C CYS A 202 -3.73 8.89 -21.50
N ARG A 203 -4.75 8.81 -22.38
CA ARG A 203 -4.57 8.48 -23.79
C ARG A 203 -3.72 9.53 -24.52
N ASP A 204 -4.03 10.82 -24.36
CA ASP A 204 -3.29 11.93 -24.98
C ASP A 204 -1.85 12.00 -24.47
N ARG A 205 -1.60 11.74 -23.17
CA ARG A 205 -0.23 11.70 -22.62
C ARG A 205 0.57 10.53 -23.22
N PHE A 206 0.00 9.34 -23.24
CA PHE A 206 0.64 8.17 -23.81
C PHE A 206 0.89 8.34 -25.31
N LYS A 207 -0.08 8.87 -26.07
CA LYS A 207 0.07 9.14 -27.49
C LYS A 207 1.18 10.15 -27.79
N ARG A 208 1.38 11.16 -26.95
CA ARG A 208 2.52 12.09 -27.09
C ARG A 208 3.87 11.43 -26.84
N GLN A 209 3.91 10.42 -25.95
CA GLN A 209 5.15 9.70 -25.60
C GLN A 209 5.52 8.63 -26.61
N GLU A 210 4.52 7.85 -27.06
CA GLU A 210 4.74 6.62 -27.83
C GLU A 210 4.21 6.69 -29.27
N GLY A 211 3.53 7.79 -29.65
CA GLY A 211 2.93 7.94 -30.97
C GLY A 211 1.64 7.13 -31.20
N LEU A 212 1.19 6.35 -30.21
CA LEU A 212 0.07 5.41 -30.32
C LEU A 212 -1.02 5.72 -29.29
N ASP A 213 -2.29 5.54 -29.66
CA ASP A 213 -3.38 5.55 -28.71
C ASP A 213 -3.50 4.15 -28.06
N PRO A 214 -3.58 4.03 -26.72
CA PRO A 214 -3.66 2.73 -26.09
C PRO A 214 -4.93 1.93 -26.43
N LEU A 215 -5.98 2.57 -26.96
CA LEU A 215 -7.15 1.87 -27.48
C LEU A 215 -6.92 1.23 -28.87
N ASP A 216 -5.94 1.70 -29.62
CA ASP A 216 -5.58 1.14 -30.93
C ASP A 216 -4.60 -0.04 -30.83
N LEU A 217 -4.14 -0.36 -29.61
CA LEU A 217 -3.20 -1.47 -29.38
C LEU A 217 -3.96 -2.82 -29.54
N PRO A 218 -3.35 -3.81 -30.20
CA PRO A 218 -3.97 -5.13 -30.37
C PRO A 218 -4.23 -5.85 -29.04
N ASP A 219 -3.30 -5.71 -28.09
CA ASP A 219 -3.40 -6.28 -26.75
C ASP A 219 -2.86 -5.29 -25.69
N PRO A 220 -3.66 -4.30 -25.28
CA PRO A 220 -3.24 -3.30 -24.31
C PRO A 220 -2.72 -3.88 -22.98
N PRO A 221 -3.32 -4.93 -22.39
CA PRO A 221 -2.82 -5.57 -21.18
C PRO A 221 -1.39 -6.11 -21.27
N ALA A 222 -0.97 -6.59 -22.43
CA ALA A 222 0.37 -7.15 -22.65
C ALA A 222 1.36 -6.13 -23.21
N HIS A 223 0.93 -4.92 -23.58
CA HIS A 223 1.80 -3.93 -24.22
C HIS A 223 2.74 -3.28 -23.21
N ALA A 224 4.03 -3.55 -23.32
CA ALA A 224 5.05 -3.18 -22.34
C ALA A 224 5.11 -1.66 -22.06
N ALA A 225 5.07 -0.81 -23.09
CA ALA A 225 5.11 0.64 -22.91
C ALA A 225 3.85 1.18 -22.23
N TRP A 226 2.65 0.60 -22.53
CA TRP A 226 1.42 0.99 -21.87
C TRP A 226 1.39 0.54 -20.39
N LEU A 227 1.91 -0.62 -20.06
CA LEU A 227 2.11 -1.07 -18.68
C LEU A 227 3.07 -0.14 -17.95
N GLN A 228 4.23 0.17 -18.56
CA GLN A 228 5.23 1.05 -17.96
C GLN A 228 4.69 2.46 -17.72
N TYR A 229 3.97 3.04 -18.69
CA TYR A 229 3.29 4.32 -18.52
C TYR A 229 2.41 4.37 -17.26
N ARG A 230 1.67 3.30 -16.98
CA ARG A 230 0.80 3.22 -15.79
C ARG A 230 1.60 3.12 -14.50
N TYR A 231 2.69 2.35 -14.48
CA TYR A 231 3.61 2.30 -13.34
C TYR A 231 4.24 3.67 -13.08
N ASP A 232 4.73 4.31 -14.13
CA ASP A 232 5.39 5.62 -14.05
C ASP A 232 4.40 6.70 -13.57
N THR A 233 3.16 6.67 -14.04
CA THR A 233 2.13 7.64 -13.63
C THR A 233 1.84 7.58 -12.11
N ILE A 234 1.78 6.38 -11.51
CA ILE A 234 1.63 6.24 -10.06
C ILE A 234 2.93 6.65 -9.34
N THR A 235 4.09 6.26 -9.87
CA THR A 235 5.39 6.63 -9.32
C THR A 235 5.60 8.15 -9.29
N GLU A 236 5.15 8.88 -10.34
CA GLU A 236 5.15 10.34 -10.38
C GLU A 236 4.32 10.94 -9.23
N VAL A 237 3.10 10.41 -9.00
CA VAL A 237 2.25 10.87 -7.90
C VAL A 237 2.92 10.60 -6.55
N VAL A 238 3.45 9.39 -6.34
CA VAL A 238 4.17 9.06 -5.09
C VAL A 238 5.34 10.01 -4.87
N THR A 239 6.16 10.25 -5.89
CA THR A 239 7.33 11.14 -5.80
C THR A 239 6.91 12.56 -5.41
N MET A 240 5.90 13.09 -6.08
CA MET A 240 5.35 14.42 -5.83
C MET A 240 4.84 14.56 -4.37
N LEU A 241 4.06 13.57 -3.89
CA LEU A 241 3.55 13.57 -2.53
C LEU A 241 4.66 13.39 -1.49
N ALA A 242 5.65 12.55 -1.79
CA ALA A 242 6.79 12.33 -0.91
C ALA A 242 7.64 13.61 -0.75
N ASP A 243 7.92 14.31 -1.85
CA ASP A 243 8.68 15.56 -1.80
C ASP A 243 7.95 16.63 -0.96
N GLU A 244 6.62 16.72 -1.08
CA GLU A 244 5.83 17.64 -0.27
C GLU A 244 5.84 17.27 1.23
N VAL A 245 5.64 15.98 1.57
CA VAL A 245 5.67 15.51 2.96
C VAL A 245 7.05 15.70 3.59
N HIS A 246 8.12 15.40 2.85
CA HIS A 246 9.50 15.60 3.30
C HIS A 246 9.83 17.10 3.50
N SER A 247 9.26 18.01 2.70
CA SER A 247 9.42 19.45 2.92
C SER A 247 8.88 19.89 4.28
N GLY A 248 7.81 19.23 4.76
CA GLY A 248 7.27 19.35 6.12
C GLY A 248 8.04 18.59 7.20
N LYS A 249 9.21 18.03 6.88
CA LYS A 249 10.08 17.24 7.79
C LYS A 249 9.37 16.03 8.40
N LYS A 250 8.48 15.39 7.65
CA LYS A 250 7.78 14.19 8.06
C LYS A 250 8.11 13.02 7.14
N GLN A 251 7.93 11.82 7.67
CA GLN A 251 8.08 10.60 6.89
C GLN A 251 6.87 10.38 5.96
N VAL A 252 7.11 9.69 4.85
CA VAL A 252 6.08 9.18 3.96
C VAL A 252 6.21 7.68 3.81
N THR A 253 5.11 6.96 4.02
CA THR A 253 5.06 5.50 3.95
C THR A 253 3.87 5.05 3.12
N ALA A 254 3.81 3.79 2.70
CA ALA A 254 2.66 3.32 1.91
C ALA A 254 2.26 1.88 2.25
N ALA A 255 0.94 1.64 2.23
CA ALA A 255 0.36 0.30 2.10
C ALA A 255 0.45 -0.14 0.64
N VAL A 256 1.00 -1.32 0.40
CA VAL A 256 1.21 -1.85 -0.95
C VAL A 256 0.78 -3.30 -1.05
N PHE A 257 0.58 -3.80 -2.27
CA PHE A 257 0.30 -5.21 -2.49
C PHE A 257 1.51 -6.10 -2.13
N PRO A 258 1.29 -7.39 -1.78
CA PRO A 258 2.22 -8.15 -0.93
C PRO A 258 3.60 -8.37 -1.53
N THR A 259 3.71 -8.59 -2.83
CA THR A 259 5.00 -8.76 -3.50
C THR A 259 5.09 -7.82 -4.71
N PRO A 260 6.30 -7.49 -5.19
CA PRO A 260 6.48 -6.66 -6.38
C PRO A 260 5.74 -7.21 -7.60
N ALA A 261 5.81 -8.52 -7.82
CA ALA A 261 5.15 -9.18 -8.94
C ALA A 261 3.62 -9.07 -8.87
N ILE A 262 3.04 -9.36 -7.71
CA ILE A 262 1.58 -9.25 -7.47
C ILE A 262 1.13 -7.80 -7.59
N ALA A 263 1.87 -6.86 -7.03
CA ALA A 263 1.54 -5.43 -7.06
C ALA A 263 1.50 -4.87 -8.49
N ARG A 264 2.49 -5.20 -9.30
CA ARG A 264 2.55 -4.80 -10.72
C ARG A 264 1.40 -5.42 -11.52
N ALA A 265 1.17 -6.72 -11.35
CA ALA A 265 0.15 -7.44 -12.11
C ALA A 265 -1.28 -7.00 -11.75
N LEU A 266 -1.61 -6.91 -10.46
CA LEU A 266 -3.00 -6.76 -10.04
C LEU A 266 -3.45 -5.29 -9.92
N VAL A 267 -2.55 -4.35 -9.59
CA VAL A 267 -2.93 -2.97 -9.27
C VAL A 267 -1.99 -1.90 -9.84
N ARG A 268 -1.06 -2.29 -10.68
CA ARG A 268 -0.10 -1.36 -11.32
C ARG A 268 0.74 -0.56 -10.31
N GLN A 269 1.09 -1.18 -9.17
CA GLN A 269 2.05 -0.62 -8.22
C GLN A 269 3.46 -1.13 -8.54
N ASP A 270 4.41 -0.22 -8.75
CA ASP A 270 5.84 -0.52 -8.85
C ASP A 270 6.60 0.02 -7.63
N TRP A 271 6.11 -0.35 -6.45
CA TRP A 271 6.52 0.21 -5.18
C TRP A 271 8.00 0.02 -4.82
N VAL A 272 8.68 -0.91 -5.49
CA VAL A 272 10.12 -1.09 -5.32
C VAL A 272 10.91 0.16 -5.75
N THR A 273 10.40 0.93 -6.69
CA THR A 273 11.06 2.13 -7.22
C THR A 273 10.71 3.41 -6.46
N TRP A 274 9.75 3.35 -5.53
CA TRP A 274 9.19 4.54 -4.90
C TRP A 274 10.14 5.18 -3.87
N LYS A 275 10.05 6.51 -3.77
CA LYS A 275 10.81 7.34 -2.83
C LYS A 275 10.06 7.46 -1.50
N LEU A 276 10.09 6.39 -0.71
CA LEU A 276 9.42 6.29 0.59
C LEU A 276 10.42 6.06 1.72
N ASP A 277 9.99 6.32 2.96
CA ASP A 277 10.76 6.01 4.17
C ASP A 277 10.50 4.57 4.67
N ALA A 278 9.37 3.98 4.33
CA ALA A 278 9.04 2.59 4.58
C ALA A 278 7.89 2.10 3.71
N VAL A 279 7.80 0.79 3.51
CA VAL A 279 6.67 0.13 2.84
C VAL A 279 6.02 -0.89 3.75
N PHE A 280 4.69 -1.04 3.56
CA PHE A 280 3.84 -1.94 4.33
C PHE A 280 3.09 -2.89 3.38
N PRO A 281 3.75 -3.94 2.86
CA PRO A 281 3.07 -4.91 2.02
C PRO A 281 1.96 -5.63 2.79
N MET A 282 0.76 -5.63 2.24
CA MET A 282 -0.42 -6.32 2.77
C MET A 282 -0.33 -7.82 2.50
N VAL A 283 0.48 -8.54 3.31
CA VAL A 283 0.75 -9.98 3.14
C VAL A 283 -0.44 -10.79 3.70
N TYR A 284 -1.63 -10.53 3.17
CA TYR A 284 -2.90 -11.14 3.56
C TYR A 284 -3.05 -12.50 2.87
N HIS A 285 -2.37 -13.53 3.39
CA HIS A 285 -2.22 -14.85 2.79
C HIS A 285 -3.56 -15.47 2.31
N SER A 286 -4.60 -15.35 3.12
CA SER A 286 -5.93 -15.86 2.83
C SER A 286 -6.54 -15.29 1.55
N PHE A 287 -6.27 -14.02 1.21
CA PHE A 287 -6.78 -13.36 0.00
C PHE A 287 -6.25 -14.00 -1.28
N TYR A 288 -5.07 -14.61 -1.20
CA TYR A 288 -4.39 -15.29 -2.31
C TYR A 288 -4.55 -16.81 -2.28
N LYS A 289 -5.35 -17.34 -1.31
CA LYS A 289 -5.48 -18.78 -1.03
C LYS A 289 -4.13 -19.45 -0.74
N GLU A 290 -3.27 -18.71 -0.05
CA GLU A 290 -1.97 -19.17 0.39
C GLU A 290 -1.99 -19.61 1.87
N ASP A 291 -0.97 -20.37 2.27
CA ASP A 291 -0.75 -20.82 3.63
C ASP A 291 0.05 -19.81 4.48
N ILE A 292 0.10 -19.97 5.79
CA ILE A 292 0.87 -19.09 6.68
C ILE A 292 2.36 -19.05 6.31
N PRO A 293 3.05 -20.16 5.95
CA PRO A 293 4.43 -20.12 5.45
C PRO A 293 4.66 -19.22 4.22
N TRP A 294 3.62 -18.94 3.42
CA TRP A 294 3.74 -17.98 2.32
C TRP A 294 4.07 -16.57 2.81
N ILE A 295 3.67 -16.18 4.04
CA ILE A 295 3.97 -14.88 4.62
C ILE A 295 5.49 -14.64 4.67
N GLU A 296 6.27 -15.65 5.05
CA GLU A 296 7.73 -15.57 5.02
C GLU A 296 8.26 -15.38 3.60
N ARG A 297 7.79 -16.20 2.66
CA ARG A 297 8.24 -16.16 1.26
C ARG A 297 7.94 -14.81 0.60
N ALA A 298 6.70 -14.31 0.77
CA ALA A 298 6.29 -13.04 0.20
C ALA A 298 7.02 -11.84 0.83
N THR A 299 7.25 -11.89 2.15
CA THR A 299 8.04 -10.86 2.85
C THR A 299 9.48 -10.85 2.35
N ARG A 300 10.12 -12.01 2.23
CA ARG A 300 11.50 -12.15 1.73
C ARG A 300 11.62 -11.61 0.31
N GLU A 301 10.69 -11.95 -0.60
CA GLU A 301 10.66 -11.40 -1.96
C GLU A 301 10.66 -9.86 -1.96
N GLY A 302 9.85 -9.25 -1.08
CA GLY A 302 9.79 -7.80 -0.94
C GLY A 302 11.10 -7.20 -0.37
N VAL A 303 11.66 -7.80 0.68
CA VAL A 303 12.92 -7.36 1.30
C VAL A 303 14.07 -7.44 0.30
N ASP A 304 14.19 -8.56 -0.42
CA ASP A 304 15.25 -8.78 -1.42
C ASP A 304 15.14 -7.76 -2.57
N ALA A 305 13.91 -7.48 -3.03
CA ALA A 305 13.67 -6.51 -4.08
C ALA A 305 14.05 -5.07 -3.65
N LEU A 306 13.87 -4.72 -2.39
CA LEU A 306 14.25 -3.41 -1.85
C LEU A 306 15.75 -3.22 -1.70
N ARG A 307 16.54 -4.30 -1.64
CA ARG A 307 18.01 -4.26 -1.51
C ARG A 307 18.49 -3.35 -0.37
N GLY A 308 17.78 -3.38 0.75
CA GLY A 308 18.11 -2.59 1.94
C GLY A 308 17.89 -1.07 1.83
N ARG A 309 17.26 -0.55 0.77
CA ARG A 309 17.04 0.90 0.59
C ARG A 309 16.12 1.51 1.64
N ILE A 310 15.06 0.81 2.00
CA ILE A 310 14.08 1.24 3.01
C ILE A 310 13.57 0.01 3.79
N PRO A 311 13.11 0.19 5.04
CA PRO A 311 12.53 -0.89 5.82
C PRO A 311 11.18 -1.35 5.26
N LEU A 312 10.92 -2.65 5.42
CA LEU A 312 9.63 -3.29 5.13
C LEU A 312 8.99 -3.73 6.45
N TYR A 313 7.72 -3.39 6.63
CA TYR A 313 6.87 -3.84 7.73
C TYR A 313 5.74 -4.70 7.18
N ALA A 314 5.69 -5.99 7.53
CA ALA A 314 4.71 -6.91 6.95
C ALA A 314 3.31 -6.65 7.50
N GLY A 315 2.38 -6.31 6.62
CA GLY A 315 0.96 -6.16 6.95
C GLY A 315 0.29 -7.51 7.14
N LEU A 316 -0.35 -7.74 8.28
CA LEU A 316 -1.03 -9.00 8.62
C LEU A 316 -2.53 -8.75 8.83
N TYR A 317 -3.38 -9.60 8.22
CA TYR A 317 -4.84 -9.50 8.30
C TYR A 317 -5.36 -10.30 9.50
N VAL A 318 -5.60 -9.63 10.62
CA VAL A 318 -5.99 -10.22 11.90
C VAL A 318 -7.26 -11.08 11.84
N PRO A 319 -8.33 -10.70 11.10
CA PRO A 319 -9.56 -11.51 11.08
C PRO A 319 -9.39 -12.98 10.63
N ASP A 320 -8.36 -13.27 9.86
CA ASP A 320 -8.07 -14.62 9.36
C ASP A 320 -6.90 -15.32 10.10
N LEU A 321 -6.48 -14.74 11.23
CA LEU A 321 -5.37 -15.25 12.03
C LEU A 321 -5.82 -15.47 13.49
N PRO A 322 -6.34 -16.65 13.85
CA PRO A 322 -6.49 -17.04 15.25
C PRO A 322 -5.18 -16.85 16.04
N PRO A 323 -5.20 -16.72 17.38
CA PRO A 323 -4.01 -16.38 18.15
C PRO A 323 -2.75 -17.18 17.82
N ALA A 324 -2.83 -18.51 17.80
CA ALA A 324 -1.68 -19.37 17.48
C ALA A 324 -1.13 -19.15 16.05
N ASP A 325 -2.02 -18.88 15.08
CA ASP A 325 -1.66 -18.58 13.71
C ASP A 325 -1.05 -17.20 13.57
N LEU A 326 -1.51 -16.22 14.36
CA LEU A 326 -0.91 -14.89 14.42
C LEU A 326 0.55 -14.99 14.87
N GLY A 327 0.86 -15.76 15.91
CA GLY A 327 2.23 -15.98 16.37
C GLY A 327 3.11 -16.59 15.28
N ARG A 328 2.59 -17.58 14.52
CA ARG A 328 3.29 -18.19 13.37
C ARG A 328 3.51 -17.17 12.24
N ALA A 329 2.49 -16.37 11.91
CA ALA A 329 2.56 -15.34 10.89
C ALA A 329 3.61 -14.27 11.21
N VAL A 330 3.66 -13.81 12.48
CA VAL A 330 4.67 -12.86 12.96
C VAL A 330 6.08 -13.43 12.82
N ARG A 331 6.31 -14.66 13.29
CA ARG A 331 7.62 -15.32 13.14
C ARG A 331 8.02 -15.46 11.66
N GLY A 332 7.08 -15.86 10.79
CA GLY A 332 7.33 -15.95 9.34
C GLY A 332 7.70 -14.59 8.73
N ALA A 333 6.98 -13.52 9.06
CA ALA A 333 7.30 -12.18 8.58
C ALA A 333 8.72 -11.72 9.01
N LEU A 334 9.06 -11.92 10.28
CA LEU A 334 10.39 -11.56 10.80
C LEU A 334 11.50 -12.44 10.19
N ALA A 335 11.27 -13.74 10.01
CA ALA A 335 12.18 -14.66 9.31
C ALA A 335 12.35 -14.28 7.82
N GLY A 336 11.33 -13.71 7.19
CA GLY A 336 11.40 -13.12 5.86
C GLY A 336 12.18 -11.80 5.78
N GLY A 337 12.66 -11.26 6.92
CA GLY A 337 13.49 -10.06 6.97
C GLY A 337 12.71 -8.75 7.23
N ALA A 338 11.42 -8.83 7.56
CA ALA A 338 10.68 -7.64 7.96
C ALA A 338 11.27 -6.97 9.21
N ARG A 339 11.24 -5.66 9.26
CA ARG A 339 11.69 -4.84 10.41
C ARG A 339 10.60 -4.69 11.47
N GLY A 340 9.54 -5.48 11.38
CA GLY A 340 8.39 -5.56 12.25
C GLY A 340 7.14 -5.89 11.46
N VAL A 341 6.00 -5.88 12.13
CA VAL A 341 4.69 -6.17 11.55
C VAL A 341 3.72 -5.02 11.73
N CYS A 342 2.68 -4.98 10.90
CA CYS A 342 1.57 -4.07 11.01
C CYS A 342 0.25 -4.84 10.98
N PHE A 343 -0.55 -4.74 12.04
CA PHE A 343 -1.80 -5.48 12.16
C PHE A 343 -3.00 -4.73 11.55
N PHE A 344 -3.66 -5.30 10.60
CA PHE A 344 -4.94 -4.84 10.08
C PHE A 344 -6.03 -5.84 10.51
N GLN A 345 -6.99 -5.54 11.30
CA GLN A 345 -7.41 -4.34 12.05
C GLN A 345 -6.87 -4.44 13.49
N GLY A 346 -5.92 -3.58 13.84
CA GLY A 346 -5.24 -3.67 15.13
C GLY A 346 -6.14 -3.54 16.37
N ASN A 347 -7.29 -2.86 16.22
CA ASN A 347 -8.27 -2.72 17.28
C ASN A 347 -9.11 -4.00 17.57
N THR A 348 -8.94 -5.07 16.79
CA THR A 348 -9.65 -6.35 16.98
C THR A 348 -8.82 -7.43 17.69
N LEU A 349 -7.55 -7.15 17.97
CA LEU A 349 -6.66 -8.05 18.70
C LEU A 349 -7.18 -8.28 20.13
N THR A 350 -7.21 -9.54 20.54
CA THR A 350 -7.62 -9.98 21.87
C THR A 350 -6.40 -10.22 22.77
N PRO A 351 -6.55 -10.37 24.10
CA PRO A 351 -5.45 -10.70 25.01
C PRO A 351 -4.66 -11.95 24.57
N ALA A 352 -5.32 -12.97 24.03
CA ALA A 352 -4.66 -14.16 23.49
C ALA A 352 -3.78 -13.85 22.27
N HIS A 353 -4.22 -12.95 21.36
CA HIS A 353 -3.39 -12.49 20.26
C HIS A 353 -2.15 -11.72 20.74
N TRP A 354 -2.32 -10.86 21.78
CA TRP A 354 -1.20 -10.10 22.34
C TRP A 354 -0.14 -11.02 22.98
N LEU A 355 -0.59 -12.10 23.65
CA LEU A 355 0.32 -13.09 24.23
C LEU A 355 1.17 -13.77 23.16
N GLU A 356 0.54 -14.28 22.11
CA GLU A 356 1.21 -14.94 20.99
C GLU A 356 2.14 -13.99 20.22
N PHE A 357 1.71 -12.75 19.99
CA PHE A 357 2.53 -11.72 19.37
C PHE A 357 3.79 -11.42 20.20
N SER A 358 3.63 -11.14 21.49
CA SER A 358 4.76 -10.84 22.39
C SER A 358 5.74 -12.01 22.48
N GLY A 359 5.23 -13.24 22.50
CA GLY A 359 6.05 -14.46 22.46
C GLY A 359 6.85 -14.57 21.15
N ALA A 360 6.21 -14.31 20.02
CA ALA A 360 6.84 -14.38 18.70
C ALA A 360 7.96 -13.32 18.53
N VAL A 361 7.73 -12.08 19.00
CA VAL A 361 8.73 -11.00 18.93
C VAL A 361 9.96 -11.29 19.80
N LYS A 362 9.76 -11.85 21.01
CA LYS A 362 10.87 -12.23 21.89
C LYS A 362 11.75 -13.36 21.33
N GLN A 363 11.17 -14.23 20.50
CA GLN A 363 11.88 -15.35 19.87
C GLN A 363 12.51 -14.96 18.52
N ALA A 364 12.27 -13.75 18.04
CA ALA A 364 12.85 -13.30 16.78
C ALA A 364 14.38 -13.24 16.87
N PRO A 365 15.12 -13.73 15.88
CA PRO A 365 16.57 -13.53 15.84
C PRO A 365 16.88 -12.04 15.83
N PRO A 366 17.99 -11.59 16.46
CA PRO A 366 18.38 -10.20 16.41
C PRO A 366 18.52 -9.78 14.93
N ALA A 367 17.92 -8.63 14.58
CA ALA A 367 17.98 -8.08 13.25
C ALA A 367 19.45 -7.83 12.87
N GLY A 368 20.02 -8.62 11.93
CA GLY A 368 21.37 -8.37 11.45
C GLY A 368 22.31 -9.54 11.30
N ARG A 369 21.82 -10.73 11.00
CA ARG A 369 22.71 -11.80 10.48
C ARG A 369 22.05 -12.41 9.23
N MET A 370 22.31 -11.79 8.12
CA MET A 370 22.43 -12.48 6.81
C MET A 370 23.52 -11.82 5.99
#